data_94d423867d751cff4c8d4a08534d0c66
#
_entry.id   94d423867d751cff4c8d4a08534d0c66
#
_cell.length_a   1.000
_cell.length_b   1.000
_cell.length_c   1.000
_cell.angle_alpha   90.00
_cell.angle_beta   90.00
_cell.angle_gamma   90.00
#
_symmetry.space_group_name_H-M   'P 1'
#
loop_
_entity.id
_entity.type
_entity.pdbx_description
1 polymer ?
#
loop_
_entity_poly.entity_id
_entity_poly.type
_entity_poly.pdbx_seq_one_letter_code
_entity_poly.pdbx_strand_id
1 'polypeptide(L)'
;MNGKISKSLSIENAKELLNSVDAFLFDCDGVIWKGEKLIDGVPQTLDLLRSHGKKLVFVTNNSTKSRKQYAKKFHSLGIPVNEDEIFSSSFAAAMYLKVNDFPREKKVYVIGEEGILEELEQAGFTALGGPADGKKNIELKSNCLFEHDKSVGAVIVGLDQYINFYKLQYGTLCIRENPGCLFIATNRDAVGHLTDLQEWPGAGCMVAAICGTTQKEPITVGKPSTFLMDFLLQKYNITTSRMCMVGDRLDTDILFGRNAGCRTLLVFSGVTNESTFQDLCKEVQPEYYTNSIADIVKYI
;
A
#
# COMPACT_ATOMS: atom_id res chain seq x y z
N MET A 1 9.70 23.53 -16.69
CA MET A 1 8.29 23.19 -16.41
C MET A 1 7.86 24.07 -15.25
N ASN A 2 6.86 24.95 -15.45
CA ASN A 2 6.35 25.81 -14.39
C ASN A 2 5.72 24.90 -13.32
N GLY A 3 6.37 24.74 -12.17
CA GLY A 3 5.81 24.01 -11.04
C GLY A 3 4.53 24.71 -10.59
N LYS A 4 3.38 24.02 -10.71
CA LYS A 4 2.14 24.52 -10.12
C LYS A 4 2.36 24.62 -8.61
N ILE A 5 2.19 25.79 -8.04
CA ILE A 5 2.28 26.00 -6.58
C ILE A 5 1.10 25.26 -5.95
N SER A 6 1.36 24.45 -4.93
CA SER A 6 0.33 23.77 -4.13
C SER A 6 -0.62 24.80 -3.50
N LYS A 7 -1.92 24.51 -3.52
CA LYS A 7 -2.94 25.42 -2.98
C LYS A 7 -3.60 24.83 -1.74
N SER A 8 -3.79 25.63 -0.71
CA SER A 8 -4.67 25.25 0.40
C SER A 8 -6.09 25.03 -0.11
N LEU A 9 -6.76 24.01 0.38
CA LEU A 9 -8.16 23.76 0.05
C LEU A 9 -9.03 24.89 0.58
N SER A 10 -9.93 25.40 -0.26
CA SER A 10 -10.88 26.48 0.03
C SER A 10 -12.26 26.13 -0.53
N ILE A 11 -13.29 26.89 -0.19
CA ILE A 11 -14.65 26.69 -0.71
C ILE A 11 -14.67 26.65 -2.26
N GLU A 12 -13.92 27.56 -2.89
CA GLU A 12 -13.93 27.70 -4.34
C GLU A 12 -13.24 26.49 -5.01
N ASN A 13 -12.01 26.15 -4.60
CA ASN A 13 -11.24 25.08 -5.25
C ASN A 13 -11.70 23.68 -4.84
N ALA A 14 -12.35 23.50 -3.67
CA ALA A 14 -12.99 22.24 -3.27
C ALA A 14 -14.15 21.90 -4.20
N LYS A 15 -15.00 22.89 -4.54
CA LYS A 15 -16.06 22.72 -5.53
C LYS A 15 -15.52 22.41 -6.92
N GLU A 16 -14.45 23.12 -7.34
CA GLU A 16 -13.74 22.83 -8.59
C GLU A 16 -13.24 21.40 -8.61
N LEU A 17 -12.55 20.95 -7.55
CA LEU A 17 -12.04 19.59 -7.41
C LEU A 17 -13.17 18.56 -7.52
N LEU A 18 -14.25 18.75 -6.74
CA LEU A 18 -15.40 17.85 -6.74
C LEU A 18 -16.03 17.71 -8.13
N ASN A 19 -16.19 18.81 -8.86
CA ASN A 19 -16.79 18.82 -10.20
C ASN A 19 -15.86 18.23 -11.27
N SER A 20 -14.54 18.29 -11.05
CA SER A 20 -13.55 17.84 -12.03
C SER A 20 -13.23 16.36 -11.97
N VAL A 21 -13.57 15.65 -10.87
CA VAL A 21 -13.27 14.23 -10.68
C VAL A 21 -14.50 13.36 -10.51
N ASP A 22 -14.41 12.11 -10.93
CA ASP A 22 -15.45 11.09 -10.79
C ASP A 22 -15.11 10.08 -9.70
N ALA A 23 -13.83 9.96 -9.35
CA ALA A 23 -13.36 9.04 -8.33
C ALA A 23 -12.36 9.69 -7.39
N PHE A 24 -12.42 9.30 -6.12
CA PHE A 24 -11.44 9.60 -5.10
C PHE A 24 -10.74 8.30 -4.67
N LEU A 25 -9.42 8.31 -4.72
CA LEU A 25 -8.55 7.24 -4.24
C LEU A 25 -7.99 7.67 -2.89
N PHE A 26 -8.33 6.97 -1.84
CA PHE A 26 -7.90 7.31 -0.48
C PHE A 26 -6.82 6.36 0.01
N ASP A 27 -5.72 6.88 0.54
CA ASP A 27 -4.96 6.09 1.49
C ASP A 27 -5.79 5.82 2.75
N CYS A 28 -5.40 4.83 3.56
CA CYS A 28 -6.15 4.44 4.75
C CYS A 28 -5.54 4.97 6.03
N ASP A 29 -4.28 4.61 6.30
CA ASP A 29 -3.59 4.95 7.54
C ASP A 29 -3.16 6.42 7.50
N GLY A 30 -3.63 7.25 8.44
CA GLY A 30 -3.40 8.70 8.43
C GLY A 30 -4.43 9.52 7.64
N VAL A 31 -5.31 8.87 6.86
CA VAL A 31 -6.35 9.52 6.05
C VAL A 31 -7.75 9.16 6.53
N ILE A 32 -8.01 7.88 6.73
CA ILE A 32 -9.29 7.34 7.22
C ILE A 32 -9.24 7.12 8.73
N TRP A 33 -8.13 6.56 9.23
CA TRP A 33 -7.90 6.24 10.64
C TRP A 33 -6.44 6.45 11.05
N LYS A 34 -6.22 6.48 12.37
CA LYS A 34 -4.91 6.31 13.01
C LYS A 34 -4.98 5.07 13.91
N GLY A 35 -4.16 4.06 13.63
CA GLY A 35 -4.28 2.78 14.33
C GLY A 35 -5.69 2.18 14.17
N GLU A 36 -6.43 2.08 15.27
CA GLU A 36 -7.80 1.56 15.28
C GLU A 36 -8.88 2.66 15.43
N LYS A 37 -8.48 3.94 15.46
CA LYS A 37 -9.39 5.07 15.69
C LYS A 37 -9.66 5.83 14.39
N LEU A 38 -10.93 6.00 14.03
CA LEU A 38 -11.35 6.86 12.93
C LEU A 38 -10.91 8.32 13.15
N ILE A 39 -10.55 8.97 12.06
CA ILE A 39 -10.36 10.42 12.04
C ILE A 39 -11.74 11.08 11.99
N ASP A 40 -11.93 12.08 12.86
CA ASP A 40 -13.22 12.76 13.00
C ASP A 40 -13.70 13.37 11.68
N GLY A 41 -14.98 13.18 11.36
CA GLY A 41 -15.64 13.69 10.15
C GLY A 41 -15.41 12.87 8.87
N VAL A 42 -14.59 11.80 8.93
CA VAL A 42 -14.35 10.93 7.77
C VAL A 42 -15.61 10.22 7.29
N PRO A 43 -16.42 9.56 8.12
CA PRO A 43 -17.65 8.92 7.65
C PRO A 43 -18.58 9.87 6.91
N GLN A 44 -18.80 11.07 7.47
CA GLN A 44 -19.64 12.10 6.86
C GLN A 44 -19.10 12.56 5.50
N THR A 45 -17.78 12.66 5.38
CA THR A 45 -17.13 13.04 4.10
C THR A 45 -17.32 11.94 3.05
N LEU A 46 -17.13 10.68 3.42
CA LEU A 46 -17.32 9.57 2.48
C LEU A 46 -18.78 9.47 2.01
N ASP A 47 -19.74 9.64 2.92
CA ASP A 47 -21.17 9.65 2.60
C ASP A 47 -21.54 10.83 1.69
N LEU A 48 -21.00 12.01 1.96
CA LEU A 48 -21.19 13.18 1.11
C LEU A 48 -20.67 12.94 -0.31
N LEU A 49 -19.45 12.41 -0.46
CA LEU A 49 -18.87 12.11 -1.77
C LEU A 49 -19.71 11.06 -2.52
N ARG A 50 -20.17 10.02 -1.84
CA ARG A 50 -21.08 9.02 -2.42
C ARG A 50 -22.40 9.63 -2.86
N SER A 51 -22.98 10.53 -2.07
CA SER A 51 -24.23 11.23 -2.44
C SER A 51 -24.07 12.12 -3.68
N HIS A 52 -22.85 12.59 -3.94
CA HIS A 52 -22.48 13.30 -5.17
C HIS A 52 -22.09 12.38 -6.34
N GLY A 53 -22.37 11.07 -6.23
CA GLY A 53 -22.10 10.09 -7.27
C GLY A 53 -20.62 9.75 -7.47
N LYS A 54 -19.73 10.11 -6.51
CA LYS A 54 -18.30 9.83 -6.62
C LYS A 54 -18.02 8.37 -6.31
N LYS A 55 -17.12 7.76 -7.08
CA LYS A 55 -16.56 6.45 -6.77
C LYS A 55 -15.49 6.62 -5.68
N LEU A 56 -15.53 5.77 -4.67
CA LEU A 56 -14.54 5.74 -3.59
C LEU A 56 -13.70 4.48 -3.74
N VAL A 57 -12.40 4.66 -3.66
CA VAL A 57 -11.42 3.57 -3.77
C VAL A 57 -10.41 3.74 -2.64
N PHE A 58 -10.09 2.66 -1.95
CA PHE A 58 -9.15 2.66 -0.83
C PHE A 58 -7.86 1.98 -1.25
N VAL A 59 -6.76 2.74 -1.34
CA VAL A 59 -5.46 2.28 -1.86
C VAL A 59 -4.42 2.36 -0.75
N THR A 60 -4.07 1.23 -0.14
CA THR A 60 -3.15 1.19 1.00
C THR A 60 -1.88 0.39 0.71
N ASN A 61 -0.73 0.89 1.21
CA ASN A 61 0.54 0.16 1.20
C ASN A 61 0.64 -0.91 2.30
N ASN A 62 -0.25 -0.88 3.28
CA ASN A 62 -0.23 -1.84 4.37
C ASN A 62 -0.68 -3.23 3.87
N SER A 63 0.25 -4.19 3.87
CA SER A 63 0.06 -5.56 3.37
C SER A 63 -0.30 -6.58 4.46
N THR A 64 -0.45 -6.14 5.71
CA THR A 64 -0.70 -7.06 6.83
C THR A 64 -2.08 -7.71 6.78
N LYS A 65 -3.03 -7.06 6.08
CA LYS A 65 -4.41 -7.51 5.92
C LYS A 65 -4.76 -7.77 4.44
N SER A 66 -5.61 -8.76 4.21
CA SER A 66 -6.28 -8.95 2.92
C SER A 66 -7.40 -7.93 2.72
N ARG A 67 -7.90 -7.78 1.48
CA ARG A 67 -9.07 -6.91 1.19
C ARG A 67 -10.29 -7.31 2.03
N LYS A 68 -10.50 -8.62 2.23
CA LYS A 68 -11.57 -9.14 3.09
C LYS A 68 -11.42 -8.70 4.55
N GLN A 69 -10.19 -8.74 5.08
CA GLN A 69 -9.91 -8.29 6.45
C GLN A 69 -10.05 -6.76 6.55
N TYR A 70 -9.64 -6.00 5.53
CA TYR A 70 -9.88 -4.56 5.47
C TYR A 70 -11.36 -4.21 5.42
N ALA A 71 -12.16 -4.90 4.61
CA ALA A 71 -13.62 -4.69 4.57
C ALA A 71 -14.25 -4.90 5.95
N LYS A 72 -13.82 -5.95 6.70
CA LYS A 72 -14.25 -6.14 8.10
C LYS A 72 -13.85 -4.99 9.00
N LYS A 73 -12.61 -4.45 8.86
CA LYS A 73 -12.16 -3.28 9.63
C LYS A 73 -13.03 -2.06 9.32
N PHE A 74 -13.29 -1.74 8.06
CA PHE A 74 -14.18 -0.65 7.66
C PHE A 74 -15.58 -0.81 8.28
N HIS A 75 -16.17 -2.00 8.17
CA HIS A 75 -17.49 -2.27 8.75
C HIS A 75 -17.51 -2.13 10.27
N SER A 76 -16.47 -2.60 10.98
CA SER A 76 -16.37 -2.44 12.44
C SER A 76 -16.27 -0.99 12.88
N LEU A 77 -15.78 -0.12 11.98
CA LEU A 77 -15.69 1.33 12.17
C LEU A 77 -16.95 2.07 11.65
N GLY A 78 -17.99 1.35 11.21
CA GLY A 78 -19.25 1.92 10.73
C GLY A 78 -19.19 2.47 9.30
N ILE A 79 -18.17 2.15 8.51
CA ILE A 79 -18.04 2.58 7.12
C ILE A 79 -18.40 1.41 6.19
N PRO A 80 -19.48 1.50 5.40
CA PRO A 80 -19.84 0.47 4.43
C PRO A 80 -18.86 0.51 3.24
N VAL A 81 -18.12 -0.59 3.03
CA VAL A 81 -17.15 -0.76 1.96
C VAL A 81 -17.21 -2.18 1.43
N ASN A 82 -17.16 -2.37 0.13
CA ASN A 82 -17.02 -3.67 -0.50
C ASN A 82 -15.54 -4.03 -0.70
N GLU A 83 -15.21 -5.33 -0.68
CA GLU A 83 -13.81 -5.78 -0.91
C GLU A 83 -13.23 -5.26 -2.22
N ASP A 84 -14.06 -5.09 -3.23
CA ASP A 84 -13.62 -4.63 -4.54
C ASP A 84 -13.47 -3.10 -4.67
N GLU A 85 -13.75 -2.33 -3.61
CA GLU A 85 -13.34 -0.94 -3.45
C GLU A 85 -11.95 -0.81 -2.81
N ILE A 86 -11.34 -1.93 -2.35
CA ILE A 86 -10.08 -1.94 -1.61
C ILE A 86 -8.95 -2.47 -2.51
N PHE A 87 -7.85 -1.74 -2.56
CA PHE A 87 -6.65 -2.06 -3.31
C PHE A 87 -5.45 -1.98 -2.38
N SER A 88 -5.13 -3.10 -1.71
CA SER A 88 -3.98 -3.21 -0.81
C SER A 88 -2.73 -3.65 -1.56
N SER A 89 -1.56 -3.39 -0.99
CA SER A 89 -0.30 -3.88 -1.56
C SER A 89 -0.16 -5.41 -1.49
N SER A 90 -0.87 -6.09 -0.57
CA SER A 90 -1.02 -7.55 -0.57
C SER A 90 -1.77 -8.04 -1.81
N PHE A 91 -2.90 -7.40 -2.15
CA PHE A 91 -3.64 -7.66 -3.38
C PHE A 91 -2.78 -7.37 -4.62
N ALA A 92 -2.05 -6.25 -4.64
CA ALA A 92 -1.17 -5.90 -5.74
C ALA A 92 -0.12 -6.98 -6.02
N ALA A 93 0.49 -7.56 -4.96
CA ALA A 93 1.48 -8.61 -5.10
C ALA A 93 0.89 -9.90 -5.70
N ALA A 94 -0.30 -10.32 -5.27
CA ALA A 94 -0.99 -11.47 -5.84
C ALA A 94 -1.40 -11.23 -7.30
N MET A 95 -1.90 -10.03 -7.61
CA MET A 95 -2.29 -9.66 -8.98
C MET A 95 -1.09 -9.53 -9.90
N TYR A 96 0.06 -9.06 -9.41
CA TYR A 96 1.29 -9.02 -10.21
C TYR A 96 1.66 -10.41 -10.72
N LEU A 97 1.61 -11.43 -9.88
CA LEU A 97 1.86 -12.81 -10.30
C LEU A 97 0.81 -13.30 -11.31
N LYS A 98 -0.46 -12.96 -11.08
CA LYS A 98 -1.57 -13.39 -11.93
C LYS A 98 -1.49 -12.82 -13.36
N VAL A 99 -1.22 -11.52 -13.51
CA VAL A 99 -1.19 -10.86 -14.82
C VAL A 99 0.11 -11.11 -15.59
N ASN A 100 1.16 -11.57 -14.91
CA ASN A 100 2.41 -11.99 -15.53
C ASN A 100 2.49 -13.51 -15.72
N ASP A 101 1.35 -14.22 -15.72
CA ASP A 101 1.23 -15.65 -15.98
C ASP A 101 2.21 -16.49 -15.12
N PHE A 102 2.35 -16.14 -13.82
CA PHE A 102 3.21 -16.90 -12.92
C PHE A 102 2.76 -18.37 -12.85
N PRO A 103 3.69 -19.34 -13.03
CA PRO A 103 3.34 -20.75 -13.13
C PRO A 103 2.64 -21.28 -11.88
N ARG A 104 1.47 -21.92 -12.05
CA ARG A 104 0.62 -22.40 -10.95
C ARG A 104 1.25 -23.53 -10.13
N GLU A 105 2.15 -24.29 -10.71
CA GLU A 105 2.92 -25.36 -10.06
C GLU A 105 4.06 -24.81 -9.19
N LYS A 106 4.45 -23.56 -9.38
CA LYS A 106 5.45 -22.90 -8.52
C LYS A 106 4.80 -22.36 -7.25
N LYS A 107 5.58 -22.41 -6.17
CA LYS A 107 5.17 -21.86 -4.88
C LYS A 107 5.68 -20.44 -4.69
N VAL A 108 5.02 -19.71 -3.78
CA VAL A 108 5.39 -18.35 -3.39
C VAL A 108 5.82 -18.37 -1.92
N TYR A 109 7.03 -17.92 -1.62
CA TYR A 109 7.47 -17.76 -0.24
C TYR A 109 7.19 -16.35 0.25
N VAL A 110 6.56 -16.21 1.41
CA VAL A 110 6.11 -14.94 1.97
C VAL A 110 6.92 -14.59 3.22
N ILE A 111 7.61 -13.45 3.15
CA ILE A 111 8.11 -12.70 4.30
C ILE A 111 7.09 -11.58 4.53
N GLY A 112 6.16 -11.80 5.44
CA GLY A 112 5.01 -10.92 5.64
C GLY A 112 3.95 -11.56 6.53
N GLU A 113 2.78 -10.93 6.60
CA GLU A 113 1.68 -11.37 7.44
C GLU A 113 0.55 -12.01 6.64
N GLU A 114 -0.54 -12.37 7.34
CA GLU A 114 -1.67 -13.17 6.84
C GLU A 114 -2.32 -12.57 5.58
N GLY A 115 -2.35 -11.22 5.46
CA GLY A 115 -2.98 -10.56 4.33
C GLY A 115 -2.40 -10.94 2.98
N ILE A 116 -1.06 -11.17 2.90
CA ILE A 116 -0.41 -11.61 1.66
C ILE A 116 -0.79 -13.05 1.34
N LEU A 117 -0.81 -13.92 2.35
CA LEU A 117 -1.16 -15.34 2.19
C LEU A 117 -2.61 -15.49 1.68
N GLU A 118 -3.57 -14.79 2.30
CA GLU A 118 -4.98 -14.83 1.90
C GLU A 118 -5.19 -14.33 0.46
N GLU A 119 -4.53 -13.25 0.05
CA GLU A 119 -4.67 -12.73 -1.33
C GLU A 119 -4.03 -13.68 -2.36
N LEU A 120 -2.91 -14.32 -2.03
CA LEU A 120 -2.30 -15.34 -2.88
C LEU A 120 -3.20 -16.58 -3.04
N GLU A 121 -3.80 -17.06 -1.96
CA GLU A 121 -4.75 -18.17 -1.98
C GLU A 121 -5.96 -17.85 -2.84
N GLN A 122 -6.57 -16.64 -2.65
CA GLN A 122 -7.69 -16.18 -3.47
C GLN A 122 -7.31 -16.04 -4.95
N ALA A 123 -6.06 -15.69 -5.25
CA ALA A 123 -5.56 -15.66 -6.62
C ALA A 123 -5.23 -17.05 -7.19
N GLY A 124 -5.31 -18.12 -6.37
CA GLY A 124 -5.08 -19.52 -6.74
C GLY A 124 -3.59 -19.92 -6.73
N PHE A 125 -2.76 -19.28 -5.91
CA PHE A 125 -1.34 -19.63 -5.74
C PHE A 125 -1.11 -20.37 -4.42
N THR A 126 -0.14 -21.29 -4.44
CA THR A 126 0.33 -21.98 -3.23
C THR A 126 1.38 -21.12 -2.53
N ALA A 127 1.07 -20.65 -1.32
CA ALA A 127 1.96 -19.84 -0.53
C ALA A 127 2.59 -20.62 0.62
N LEU A 128 3.82 -20.26 0.98
CA LEU A 128 4.61 -20.76 2.11
C LEU A 128 5.10 -19.59 2.96
N GLY A 129 5.51 -19.84 4.19
CA GLY A 129 6.06 -18.80 5.07
C GLY A 129 5.00 -18.07 5.86
N GLY A 130 5.08 -16.73 5.87
CA GLY A 130 4.16 -15.91 6.64
C GLY A 130 4.32 -16.05 8.16
N PRO A 131 3.28 -15.78 8.97
CA PRO A 131 3.32 -15.84 10.44
C PRO A 131 3.70 -17.22 10.99
N ALA A 132 3.39 -18.31 10.27
CA ALA A 132 3.73 -19.68 10.68
C ALA A 132 5.25 -19.89 10.86
N ASP A 133 6.07 -19.16 10.10
CA ASP A 133 7.52 -19.23 10.21
C ASP A 133 8.10 -18.28 11.29
N GLY A 134 7.26 -17.48 11.94
CA GLY A 134 7.68 -16.50 12.92
C GLY A 134 8.35 -17.09 14.17
N LYS A 135 8.08 -18.34 14.48
CA LYS A 135 8.68 -19.06 15.64
C LYS A 135 9.83 -19.99 15.25
N LYS A 136 10.15 -20.11 13.95
CA LYS A 136 11.25 -20.95 13.50
C LYS A 136 12.59 -20.32 13.81
N ASN A 137 13.50 -21.15 14.33
CA ASN A 137 14.86 -20.76 14.64
C ASN A 137 15.85 -21.59 13.81
N ILE A 138 17.02 -21.03 13.55
CA ILE A 138 18.12 -21.72 12.90
C ILE A 138 19.18 -22.02 13.97
N GLU A 139 19.58 -23.29 14.05
CA GLU A 139 20.76 -23.70 14.80
C GLU A 139 21.95 -23.74 13.83
N LEU A 140 22.90 -22.83 14.02
CA LEU A 140 24.10 -22.75 13.18
C LEU A 140 25.11 -23.82 13.62
N LYS A 141 25.21 -24.89 12.84
CA LYS A 141 26.20 -25.99 13.03
C LYS A 141 27.15 -26.02 11.85
N SER A 142 28.42 -26.28 12.10
CA SER A 142 29.48 -26.25 11.09
C SER A 142 29.23 -27.15 9.86
N ASN A 143 28.46 -28.23 10.02
CA ASN A 143 28.20 -29.21 8.96
C ASN A 143 26.73 -29.25 8.55
N CYS A 144 25.94 -28.21 8.86
CA CYS A 144 24.53 -28.17 8.55
C CYS A 144 24.31 -27.32 7.28
N LEU A 145 23.72 -27.94 6.27
CA LEU A 145 23.20 -27.21 5.10
C LEU A 145 21.76 -26.80 5.40
N PHE A 146 21.44 -25.52 5.25
CA PHE A 146 20.07 -25.06 5.34
C PHE A 146 19.34 -25.33 4.02
N GLU A 147 18.28 -26.12 4.08
CA GLU A 147 17.51 -26.51 2.90
C GLU A 147 16.33 -25.56 2.66
N HIS A 148 16.01 -25.32 1.41
CA HIS A 148 14.85 -24.57 0.98
C HIS A 148 14.13 -25.29 -0.17
N ASP A 149 12.86 -24.98 -0.38
CA ASP A 149 12.04 -25.59 -1.43
C ASP A 149 12.43 -25.06 -2.81
N LYS A 150 12.93 -25.93 -3.68
CA LYS A 150 13.33 -25.60 -5.05
C LYS A 150 12.15 -25.29 -5.98
N SER A 151 10.92 -25.59 -5.57
CA SER A 151 9.70 -25.24 -6.32
C SER A 151 9.26 -23.80 -6.07
N VAL A 152 9.87 -23.06 -5.14
CA VAL A 152 9.58 -21.63 -4.93
C VAL A 152 10.06 -20.84 -6.13
N GLY A 153 9.13 -20.17 -6.81
CA GLY A 153 9.40 -19.34 -7.99
C GLY A 153 9.24 -17.83 -7.73
N ALA A 154 8.75 -17.45 -6.54
CA ALA A 154 8.67 -16.05 -6.14
C ALA A 154 8.83 -15.89 -4.63
N VAL A 155 9.48 -14.80 -4.20
CA VAL A 155 9.53 -14.35 -2.81
C VAL A 155 8.84 -12.99 -2.75
N ILE A 156 7.79 -12.89 -1.93
CA ILE A 156 7.09 -11.64 -1.66
C ILE A 156 7.48 -11.15 -0.27
N VAL A 157 7.93 -9.90 -0.20
CA VAL A 157 8.35 -9.26 1.04
C VAL A 157 7.44 -8.07 1.33
N GLY A 158 6.81 -8.10 2.50
CA GLY A 158 5.98 -7.04 3.05
C GLY A 158 6.30 -6.77 4.52
N LEU A 159 5.45 -6.00 5.18
CA LEU A 159 5.56 -5.79 6.63
C LEU A 159 5.38 -7.13 7.36
N ASP A 160 6.31 -7.45 8.24
CA ASP A 160 6.35 -8.71 8.99
C ASP A 160 6.83 -8.44 10.43
N GLN A 161 5.88 -8.40 11.38
CA GLN A 161 6.19 -8.25 12.81
C GLN A 161 6.89 -9.50 13.41
N TYR A 162 6.84 -10.62 12.69
CA TYR A 162 7.45 -11.89 13.09
C TYR A 162 8.71 -12.22 12.30
N ILE A 163 9.36 -11.19 11.71
CA ILE A 163 10.61 -11.34 10.97
C ILE A 163 11.68 -12.00 11.86
N ASN A 164 12.40 -12.96 11.31
CA ASN A 164 13.48 -13.65 12.01
C ASN A 164 14.56 -14.11 11.04
N PHE A 165 15.68 -14.63 11.58
CA PHE A 165 16.81 -15.04 10.78
C PHE A 165 16.48 -16.22 9.84
N TYR A 166 15.54 -17.12 10.25
CA TYR A 166 15.05 -18.20 9.40
C TYR A 166 14.41 -17.68 8.12
N LYS A 167 13.46 -16.74 8.23
CA LYS A 167 12.77 -16.18 7.09
C LYS A 167 13.72 -15.45 6.13
N LEU A 168 14.68 -14.68 6.70
CA LEU A 168 15.69 -14.00 5.91
C LEU A 168 16.55 -14.98 5.11
N GLN A 169 17.03 -16.04 5.75
CA GLN A 169 17.85 -17.07 5.09
C GLN A 169 17.04 -17.81 4.01
N TYR A 170 15.82 -18.22 4.33
CA TYR A 170 14.97 -18.95 3.41
C TYR A 170 14.68 -18.14 2.14
N GLY A 171 14.21 -16.90 2.31
CA GLY A 171 13.94 -16.01 1.19
C GLY A 171 15.18 -15.68 0.36
N THR A 172 16.34 -15.48 1.04
CA THR A 172 17.62 -15.24 0.36
C THR A 172 18.01 -16.42 -0.53
N LEU A 173 17.91 -17.65 -0.04
CA LEU A 173 18.26 -18.84 -0.81
C LEU A 173 17.29 -19.03 -1.99
N CYS A 174 15.99 -18.85 -1.80
CA CYS A 174 15.04 -18.93 -2.90
C CYS A 174 15.39 -17.96 -4.02
N ILE A 175 15.71 -16.70 -3.69
CA ILE A 175 16.05 -15.66 -4.69
C ILE A 175 17.39 -15.93 -5.38
N ARG A 176 18.37 -16.46 -4.66
CA ARG A 176 19.73 -16.68 -5.18
C ARG A 176 19.88 -17.98 -5.96
N GLU A 177 19.22 -19.05 -5.51
CA GLU A 177 19.49 -20.39 -5.97
C GLU A 177 18.38 -20.99 -6.84
N ASN A 178 17.12 -20.53 -6.74
CA ASN A 178 16.05 -21.01 -7.60
C ASN A 178 16.07 -20.23 -8.93
N PRO A 179 16.27 -20.88 -10.08
CA PRO A 179 16.33 -20.18 -11.37
C PRO A 179 15.06 -19.41 -11.67
N GLY A 180 15.19 -18.13 -12.00
CA GLY A 180 14.06 -17.26 -12.36
C GLY A 180 13.16 -16.87 -11.18
N CYS A 181 13.56 -17.13 -9.92
CA CYS A 181 12.77 -16.72 -8.76
C CYS A 181 12.59 -15.19 -8.73
N LEU A 182 11.34 -14.76 -8.72
CA LEU A 182 10.98 -13.35 -8.63
C LEU A 182 11.20 -12.82 -7.21
N PHE A 183 11.67 -11.59 -7.10
CA PHE A 183 11.73 -10.85 -5.84
C PHE A 183 10.74 -9.68 -5.93
N ILE A 184 9.67 -9.72 -5.12
CA ILE A 184 8.58 -8.75 -5.13
C ILE A 184 8.48 -8.09 -3.75
N ALA A 185 8.44 -6.76 -3.71
CA ALA A 185 8.17 -5.97 -2.52
C ALA A 185 6.75 -5.41 -2.58
N THR A 186 5.98 -5.58 -1.50
CA THR A 186 4.66 -4.96 -1.41
C THR A 186 4.75 -3.44 -1.43
N ASN A 187 5.74 -2.88 -0.75
CA ASN A 187 6.09 -1.46 -0.73
C ASN A 187 7.49 -1.27 -0.13
N ARG A 188 7.99 -0.03 -0.10
CA ARG A 188 9.29 0.34 0.46
C ARG A 188 9.20 1.35 1.60
N ASP A 189 8.06 1.47 2.25
CA ASP A 189 7.87 2.39 3.36
C ASP A 189 8.86 2.06 4.47
N ALA A 190 9.73 3.02 4.81
CA ALA A 190 10.77 2.81 5.80
C ALA A 190 10.17 2.68 7.21
N VAL A 191 9.16 3.47 7.48
CA VAL A 191 8.43 3.53 8.75
C VAL A 191 6.92 3.50 8.52
N GLY A 192 6.17 3.08 9.55
CA GLY A 192 4.72 3.10 9.59
C GLY A 192 4.20 3.47 10.97
N HIS A 193 3.03 4.10 11.00
CA HIS A 193 2.33 4.44 12.25
C HIS A 193 1.43 3.26 12.66
N LEU A 194 2.03 2.22 13.27
CA LEU A 194 1.29 1.06 13.76
C LEU A 194 0.59 1.36 15.10
N THR A 195 1.08 2.37 15.83
CA THR A 195 0.50 2.90 17.07
C THR A 195 0.48 4.42 17.02
N ASP A 196 -0.31 5.03 17.90
CA ASP A 196 -0.51 6.50 17.93
C ASP A 196 0.72 7.27 18.46
N LEU A 197 1.61 6.60 19.19
CA LEU A 197 2.64 7.27 19.99
C LEU A 197 4.02 7.28 19.34
N GLN A 198 4.29 6.39 18.37
CA GLN A 198 5.62 6.28 17.77
C GLN A 198 5.59 5.64 16.40
N GLU A 199 6.64 5.88 15.63
CA GLU A 199 6.91 5.20 14.37
C GLU A 199 7.49 3.81 14.62
N TRP A 200 7.14 2.89 13.72
CA TRP A 200 7.60 1.50 13.72
C TRP A 200 8.27 1.18 12.38
N PRO A 201 9.18 0.18 12.33
CA PRO A 201 9.75 -0.26 11.07
C PRO A 201 8.67 -0.66 10.06
N GLY A 202 8.74 -0.10 8.86
CA GLY A 202 7.86 -0.44 7.74
C GLY A 202 8.36 -1.63 6.92
N ALA A 203 7.63 -2.01 5.89
CA ALA A 203 8.00 -3.09 4.97
C ALA A 203 9.38 -2.88 4.32
N GLY A 204 9.76 -1.62 4.10
CA GLY A 204 11.07 -1.26 3.55
C GLY A 204 12.25 -1.80 4.33
N CYS A 205 12.12 -1.96 5.67
CA CYS A 205 13.18 -2.55 6.50
C CYS A 205 13.38 -4.03 6.16
N MET A 206 12.30 -4.81 5.97
CA MET A 206 12.36 -6.22 5.59
C MET A 206 12.89 -6.38 4.17
N VAL A 207 12.45 -5.52 3.27
CA VAL A 207 12.93 -5.47 1.88
C VAL A 207 14.44 -5.16 1.84
N ALA A 208 14.91 -4.17 2.60
CA ALA A 208 16.32 -3.80 2.67
C ALA A 208 17.20 -4.96 3.18
N ALA A 209 16.72 -5.74 4.15
CA ALA A 209 17.44 -6.93 4.63
C ALA A 209 17.63 -7.97 3.51
N ILE A 210 16.61 -8.22 2.71
CA ILE A 210 16.71 -9.16 1.57
C ILE A 210 17.53 -8.56 0.42
N CYS A 211 17.41 -7.26 0.13
CA CYS A 211 18.31 -6.59 -0.83
C CYS A 211 19.78 -6.74 -0.41
N GLY A 212 20.07 -6.51 0.87
CA GLY A 212 21.43 -6.62 1.41
C GLY A 212 22.03 -8.01 1.25
N THR A 213 21.26 -9.07 1.46
CA THR A 213 21.73 -10.46 1.36
C THR A 213 21.78 -10.97 -0.08
N THR A 214 20.88 -10.53 -0.94
CA THR A 214 20.75 -11.01 -2.33
C THR A 214 21.51 -10.17 -3.34
N GLN A 215 21.81 -8.91 -3.01
CA GLN A 215 22.34 -7.89 -3.94
C GLN A 215 21.40 -7.70 -5.16
N LYS A 216 20.10 -7.86 -4.95
CA LYS A 216 19.07 -7.68 -5.97
C LYS A 216 18.02 -6.68 -5.49
N GLU A 217 17.48 -5.92 -6.43
CA GLU A 217 16.34 -5.03 -6.19
C GLU A 217 15.03 -5.74 -6.50
N PRO A 218 13.98 -5.54 -5.70
CA PRO A 218 12.67 -6.13 -5.95
C PRO A 218 11.86 -5.35 -6.99
N ILE A 219 10.88 -6.03 -7.56
CA ILE A 219 9.75 -5.42 -8.23
C ILE A 219 8.83 -4.86 -7.14
N THR A 220 8.65 -3.56 -7.07
CA THR A 220 7.77 -2.92 -6.08
C THR A 220 6.37 -2.71 -6.68
N VAL A 221 5.34 -3.24 -6.04
CA VAL A 221 3.95 -3.21 -6.56
C VAL A 221 3.04 -2.19 -5.88
N GLY A 222 3.35 -1.78 -4.65
CA GLY A 222 2.62 -0.72 -3.94
C GLY A 222 3.02 0.69 -4.35
N LYS A 223 2.31 1.70 -3.85
CA LYS A 223 2.63 3.12 -4.07
C LYS A 223 4.11 3.41 -3.74
N PRO A 224 4.82 4.20 -4.53
CA PRO A 224 4.36 5.05 -5.64
C PRO A 224 4.31 4.34 -7.02
N SER A 225 4.46 2.99 -7.09
CA SER A 225 4.26 2.23 -8.32
C SER A 225 2.82 2.35 -8.81
N THR A 226 2.66 2.64 -10.10
CA THR A 226 1.34 2.77 -10.73
C THR A 226 0.74 1.42 -11.16
N PHE A 227 1.33 0.30 -10.77
CA PHE A 227 0.88 -1.03 -11.14
C PHE A 227 -0.62 -1.26 -10.89
N LEU A 228 -1.15 -0.81 -9.73
CA LEU A 228 -2.57 -0.93 -9.42
C LEU A 228 -3.47 -0.02 -10.28
N MET A 229 -2.93 1.00 -10.93
CA MET A 229 -3.74 1.95 -11.71
C MET A 229 -4.40 1.28 -12.90
N ASP A 230 -3.75 0.32 -13.55
CA ASP A 230 -4.33 -0.41 -14.70
C ASP A 230 -5.61 -1.16 -14.30
N PHE A 231 -5.64 -1.76 -13.11
CA PHE A 231 -6.85 -2.41 -12.58
C PHE A 231 -7.96 -1.40 -12.28
N LEU A 232 -7.60 -0.24 -11.73
CA LEU A 232 -8.55 0.82 -11.44
C LEU A 232 -9.20 1.36 -12.72
N LEU A 233 -8.39 1.61 -13.75
CA LEU A 233 -8.85 2.10 -15.05
C LEU A 233 -9.79 1.10 -15.71
N GLN A 234 -9.42 -0.17 -15.75
CA GLN A 234 -10.27 -1.23 -16.32
C GLN A 234 -11.58 -1.38 -15.56
N LYS A 235 -11.53 -1.35 -14.22
CA LYS A 235 -12.71 -1.56 -13.39
C LYS A 235 -13.72 -0.43 -13.48
N TYR A 236 -13.25 0.80 -13.39
CA TYR A 236 -14.15 1.96 -13.26
C TYR A 236 -14.41 2.67 -14.59
N ASN A 237 -13.64 2.37 -15.62
CA ASN A 237 -13.70 3.05 -16.93
C ASN A 237 -13.65 4.59 -16.80
N ILE A 238 -12.78 5.07 -15.92
CA ILE A 238 -12.57 6.49 -15.62
C ILE A 238 -11.12 6.83 -15.98
N THR A 239 -10.91 7.96 -16.66
CA THR A 239 -9.53 8.42 -16.96
C THR A 239 -8.84 8.96 -15.71
N THR A 240 -7.51 8.82 -15.62
CA THR A 240 -6.73 9.26 -14.45
C THR A 240 -6.90 10.75 -14.15
N SER A 241 -7.05 11.60 -15.18
CA SER A 241 -7.30 13.04 -15.02
C SER A 241 -8.63 13.35 -14.31
N ARG A 242 -9.55 12.39 -14.24
CA ARG A 242 -10.81 12.48 -13.49
C ARG A 242 -10.77 11.71 -12.16
N MET A 243 -9.58 11.40 -11.67
CA MET A 243 -9.33 10.80 -10.37
C MET A 243 -8.55 11.76 -9.47
N CYS A 244 -8.79 11.71 -8.16
CA CYS A 244 -8.01 12.42 -7.16
C CYS A 244 -7.41 11.42 -6.17
N MET A 245 -6.08 11.38 -6.06
CA MET A 245 -5.41 10.66 -4.98
C MET A 245 -5.36 11.55 -3.74
N VAL A 246 -5.87 11.04 -2.64
CA VAL A 246 -5.89 11.67 -1.32
C VAL A 246 -5.00 10.84 -0.40
N GLY A 247 -3.96 11.47 0.14
CA GLY A 247 -3.00 10.78 1.01
C GLY A 247 -2.29 11.74 1.95
N ASP A 248 -1.57 11.18 2.90
CA ASP A 248 -0.84 11.92 3.92
C ASP A 248 0.69 11.92 3.71
N ARG A 249 1.16 11.21 2.65
CA ARG A 249 2.58 11.08 2.34
C ARG A 249 2.92 11.60 0.95
N LEU A 250 3.98 12.43 0.87
CA LEU A 250 4.46 12.95 -0.40
C LEU A 250 5.15 11.87 -1.26
N ASP A 251 5.97 11.05 -0.64
CA ASP A 251 6.85 10.06 -1.28
C ASP A 251 6.10 8.83 -1.82
N THR A 252 4.91 8.54 -1.33
CA THR A 252 4.08 7.43 -1.76
C THR A 252 2.79 7.89 -2.42
N ASP A 253 1.88 8.51 -1.69
CA ASP A 253 0.53 8.86 -2.15
C ASP A 253 0.53 9.92 -3.24
N ILE A 254 1.16 11.06 -2.93
CA ILE A 254 1.17 12.19 -3.86
C ILE A 254 2.00 11.83 -5.09
N LEU A 255 3.13 11.15 -4.90
CA LEU A 255 3.95 10.68 -6.01
C LEU A 255 3.20 9.64 -6.86
N PHE A 256 2.44 8.70 -6.26
CA PHE A 256 1.58 7.77 -6.97
C PHE A 256 0.54 8.50 -7.83
N GLY A 257 -0.19 9.44 -7.23
CA GLY A 257 -1.19 10.22 -7.96
C GLY A 257 -0.58 11.00 -9.14
N ARG A 258 0.58 11.63 -8.93
CA ARG A 258 1.30 12.35 -9.99
C ARG A 258 1.81 11.44 -11.10
N ASN A 259 2.42 10.32 -10.73
CA ASN A 259 2.94 9.32 -11.70
C ASN A 259 1.81 8.76 -12.57
N ALA A 260 0.63 8.60 -11.99
CA ALA A 260 -0.56 8.13 -12.70
C ALA A 260 -1.30 9.23 -13.49
N GLY A 261 -0.96 10.50 -13.30
CA GLY A 261 -1.65 11.62 -13.94
C GLY A 261 -3.00 11.98 -13.28
N CYS A 262 -3.16 11.62 -12.00
CA CYS A 262 -4.30 12.02 -11.18
C CYS A 262 -4.14 13.42 -10.61
N ARG A 263 -5.25 14.03 -10.20
CA ARG A 263 -5.21 15.16 -9.26
C ARG A 263 -4.77 14.65 -7.88
N THR A 264 -4.24 15.53 -7.04
CA THR A 264 -3.70 15.13 -5.73
C THR A 264 -4.14 16.08 -4.63
N LEU A 265 -4.52 15.51 -3.49
CA LEU A 265 -4.87 16.21 -2.26
C LEU A 265 -4.05 15.63 -1.10
N LEU A 266 -3.14 16.41 -0.55
CA LEU A 266 -2.40 16.06 0.66
C LEU A 266 -3.23 16.41 1.89
N VAL A 267 -3.26 15.52 2.88
CA VAL A 267 -3.87 15.77 4.18
C VAL A 267 -2.79 15.73 5.27
N PHE A 268 -2.89 16.63 6.26
CA PHE A 268 -1.95 16.72 7.39
C PHE A 268 -2.40 15.87 8.60
N SER A 269 -3.39 15.02 8.38
CA SER A 269 -3.88 14.13 9.44
C SER A 269 -3.01 12.90 9.69
N GLY A 270 -1.93 12.68 8.93
CA GLY A 270 -1.05 11.52 9.06
C GLY A 270 0.43 11.87 9.24
N VAL A 271 1.28 11.35 8.37
CA VAL A 271 2.76 11.46 8.43
C VAL A 271 3.25 12.87 8.13
N THR A 272 2.79 13.47 7.04
CA THR A 272 3.18 14.85 6.68
C THR A 272 2.39 15.84 7.53
N ASN A 273 3.07 16.75 8.18
CA ASN A 273 2.46 17.88 8.87
C ASN A 273 2.81 19.21 8.17
N GLU A 274 2.13 20.29 8.55
CA GLU A 274 2.28 21.58 7.89
C GLU A 274 3.71 22.12 7.94
N SER A 275 4.44 21.90 9.05
CA SER A 275 5.82 22.36 9.20
C SER A 275 6.77 21.58 8.28
N THR A 276 6.65 20.26 8.20
CA THR A 276 7.50 19.44 7.33
C THR A 276 7.14 19.60 5.85
N PHE A 277 5.88 19.92 5.55
CA PHE A 277 5.44 20.14 4.17
C PHE A 277 6.19 21.30 3.49
N GLN A 278 6.41 22.41 4.18
CA GLN A 278 7.14 23.56 3.64
C GLN A 278 8.58 23.22 3.23
N ASP A 279 9.21 22.29 3.93
CA ASP A 279 10.59 21.86 3.65
C ASP A 279 10.65 20.78 2.55
N LEU A 280 9.72 19.84 2.55
CA LEU A 280 9.72 18.64 1.69
C LEU A 280 9.06 18.85 0.32
N CYS A 281 8.24 19.87 0.13
CA CYS A 281 7.42 20.04 -1.07
C CYS A 281 8.22 20.49 -2.32
N LYS A 282 9.55 20.62 -2.24
CA LYS A 282 10.35 21.09 -3.39
C LYS A 282 10.37 20.10 -4.57
N GLU A 283 10.30 18.80 -4.29
CA GLU A 283 10.40 17.76 -5.32
C GLU A 283 9.06 17.18 -5.72
N VAL A 284 8.17 16.91 -4.73
CA VAL A 284 6.85 16.32 -4.95
C VAL A 284 5.77 17.24 -4.37
N GLN A 285 5.15 18.06 -5.22
CA GLN A 285 4.10 18.98 -4.79
C GLN A 285 2.72 18.40 -5.08
N PRO A 286 1.80 18.32 -4.07
CA PRO A 286 0.40 18.05 -4.31
C PRO A 286 -0.25 19.23 -5.04
N GLU A 287 -1.37 18.99 -5.71
CA GLU A 287 -2.17 20.10 -6.29
C GLU A 287 -2.88 20.88 -5.17
N TYR A 288 -3.46 20.17 -4.22
CA TYR A 288 -4.11 20.76 -3.04
C TYR A 288 -3.60 20.13 -1.74
N TYR A 289 -3.76 20.87 -0.65
CA TYR A 289 -3.52 20.37 0.70
C TYR A 289 -4.56 20.90 1.69
N THR A 290 -4.80 20.14 2.78
CA THR A 290 -5.73 20.51 3.86
C THR A 290 -5.37 19.75 5.14
N ASN A 291 -6.01 20.06 6.28
CA ASN A 291 -5.71 19.36 7.54
C ASN A 291 -6.25 17.92 7.55
N SER A 292 -7.45 17.70 7.02
CA SER A 292 -8.11 16.40 6.98
C SER A 292 -9.08 16.34 5.81
N ILE A 293 -9.44 15.13 5.35
CA ILE A 293 -10.52 14.98 4.36
C ILE A 293 -11.86 15.52 4.87
N ALA A 294 -12.05 15.59 6.18
CA ALA A 294 -13.24 16.18 6.80
C ALA A 294 -13.44 17.66 6.44
N ASP A 295 -12.40 18.36 6.02
CA ASP A 295 -12.52 19.75 5.57
C ASP A 295 -13.32 19.88 4.26
N ILE A 296 -13.40 18.81 3.44
CA ILE A 296 -14.22 18.78 2.23
C ILE A 296 -15.69 19.11 2.56
N VAL A 297 -16.21 18.54 3.66
CA VAL A 297 -17.60 18.79 4.11
C VAL A 297 -17.83 20.28 4.44
N LYS A 298 -16.80 20.97 4.94
CA LYS A 298 -16.92 22.40 5.30
C LYS A 298 -17.03 23.31 4.09
N TYR A 299 -16.62 22.82 2.91
CA TYR A 299 -16.48 23.63 1.70
C TYR A 299 -17.52 23.29 0.62
N ILE A 300 -18.33 22.26 0.84
CA ILE A 300 -19.40 21.81 -0.06
C ILE A 300 -20.77 22.05 0.58
#